data_d403a56cde7f8baff93cca8d594581df
#
_entry.id   d403a56cde7f8baff93cca8d594581df
#
_cell.length_a   1.000
_cell.length_b   1.000
_cell.length_c   1.000
_cell.angle_alpha   90.00
_cell.angle_beta   90.00
_cell.angle_gamma   90.00
#
_symmetry.space_group_name_H-M   'P 1'
#
loop_
_entity.id
_entity.type
_entity.pdbx_description
1 polymer ?
#
loop_
_entity_poly.entity_id
_entity_poly.type
_entity_poly.pdbx_seq_one_letter_code
_entity_poly.pdbx_strand_id
1 'polypeptide(L)'
;MSVSADAVATEPSADLAALIGARICHDLVSPVGAISNGVELLSLAGAAPSGPELSLVSESCASAEARLRFYRLAFGTQSSAEVIAAGEIARLAAGYLADTRLALDWEADEALPRGEVQLGFLALMCADAALPRGGAVQVTRAGGRWHVAAEGPRLAADPAVWAQLSAPGPAGGLAPSQVEFLFLGLRAAAAGRRPESRLGERDLALTV
;
A
#
# COMPACT_ATOMS: atom_id res chain seq x y z
N MET A 1 -19.16 31.40 29.60
CA MET A 1 -18.71 30.00 29.58
C MET A 1 -18.26 29.74 28.15
N SER A 2 -16.96 29.76 27.95
CA SER A 2 -16.32 29.63 26.62
C SER A 2 -16.14 28.15 26.35
N VAL A 3 -16.82 27.59 25.36
CA VAL A 3 -16.60 26.20 24.90
C VAL A 3 -15.36 26.23 24.01
N SER A 4 -14.34 25.47 24.42
CA SER A 4 -13.04 25.41 23.79
C SER A 4 -13.10 25.06 22.32
N ALA A 5 -12.35 25.81 21.50
CA ALA A 5 -12.11 25.59 20.08
C ALA A 5 -11.22 24.36 19.76
N ASP A 6 -10.84 23.59 20.78
CA ASP A 6 -9.92 22.43 20.62
C ASP A 6 -10.59 21.12 20.19
N ALA A 7 -11.93 21.06 20.11
CA ALA A 7 -12.64 19.83 19.76
C ALA A 7 -12.71 19.53 18.25
N VAL A 8 -12.40 20.51 17.39
CA VAL A 8 -12.59 20.39 15.92
C VAL A 8 -11.35 19.84 15.20
N ALA A 9 -10.18 19.84 15.84
CA ALA A 9 -8.92 19.41 15.20
C ALA A 9 -8.67 17.88 15.27
N THR A 10 -9.48 17.12 16.00
CA THR A 10 -9.25 15.69 16.26
C THR A 10 -9.99 14.75 15.27
N GLU A 11 -11.06 15.21 14.63
CA GLU A 11 -11.89 14.38 13.76
C GLU A 11 -11.20 13.93 12.44
N PRO A 12 -10.45 14.78 11.70
CA PRO A 12 -9.81 14.35 10.45
C PRO A 12 -8.74 13.26 10.65
N SER A 13 -8.09 13.23 11.80
CA SER A 13 -7.10 12.19 12.14
C SER A 13 -7.74 10.87 12.55
N ALA A 14 -8.91 10.91 13.18
CA ALA A 14 -9.68 9.71 13.57
C ALA A 14 -10.24 9.02 12.32
N ASP A 15 -10.81 9.77 11.38
CA ASP A 15 -11.31 9.22 10.11
C ASP A 15 -10.19 8.60 9.27
N LEU A 16 -9.03 9.24 9.19
CA LEU A 16 -7.87 8.69 8.49
C LEU A 16 -7.39 7.39 9.14
N ALA A 17 -7.32 7.33 10.47
CA ALA A 17 -6.94 6.12 11.19
C ALA A 17 -7.95 4.98 10.97
N ALA A 18 -9.24 5.29 10.94
CA ALA A 18 -10.31 4.33 10.65
C ALA A 18 -10.19 3.79 9.22
N LEU A 19 -9.93 4.65 8.22
CA LEU A 19 -9.72 4.22 6.83
C LEU A 19 -8.49 3.33 6.68
N ILE A 20 -7.36 3.69 7.30
CA ILE A 20 -6.14 2.86 7.28
C ILE A 20 -6.43 1.50 7.94
N GLY A 21 -7.09 1.47 9.10
CA GLY A 21 -7.48 0.24 9.78
C GLY A 21 -8.39 -0.63 8.91
N ALA A 22 -9.40 -0.04 8.29
CA ALA A 22 -10.31 -0.74 7.37
C ALA A 22 -9.58 -1.28 6.14
N ARG A 23 -8.62 -0.54 5.55
CA ARG A 23 -7.77 -0.99 4.44
C ARG A 23 -6.97 -2.23 4.82
N ILE A 24 -6.26 -2.18 5.95
CA ILE A 24 -5.43 -3.30 6.43
C ILE A 24 -6.31 -4.52 6.72
N CYS A 25 -7.43 -4.34 7.43
CA CYS A 25 -8.35 -5.43 7.72
C CYS A 25 -8.90 -6.07 6.45
N HIS A 26 -9.35 -5.27 5.48
CA HIS A 26 -9.87 -5.75 4.20
C HIS A 26 -8.86 -6.65 3.48
N ASP A 27 -7.60 -6.24 3.41
CA ASP A 27 -6.58 -6.96 2.65
C ASP A 27 -6.05 -8.22 3.37
N LEU A 28 -6.28 -8.32 4.69
CA LEU A 28 -5.91 -9.50 5.48
C LEU A 28 -7.03 -10.53 5.61
N VAL A 29 -8.29 -10.16 5.34
CA VAL A 29 -9.43 -11.11 5.44
C VAL A 29 -9.24 -12.32 4.52
N SER A 30 -8.78 -12.10 3.29
CA SER A 30 -8.60 -13.19 2.31
C SER A 30 -7.53 -14.20 2.74
N PRO A 31 -6.27 -13.82 3.01
CA PRO A 31 -5.26 -14.79 3.42
C PRO A 31 -5.58 -15.46 4.78
N VAL A 32 -6.14 -14.73 5.74
CA VAL A 32 -6.55 -15.30 7.03
C VAL A 32 -7.68 -16.31 6.85
N GLY A 33 -8.66 -16.02 5.99
CA GLY A 33 -9.72 -16.96 5.63
C GLY A 33 -9.20 -18.24 4.97
N ALA A 34 -8.23 -18.12 4.07
CA ALA A 34 -7.58 -19.26 3.42
C ALA A 34 -6.81 -20.13 4.43
N ILE A 35 -6.12 -19.50 5.42
CA ILE A 35 -5.47 -20.24 6.52
C ILE A 35 -6.52 -21.04 7.30
N SER A 36 -7.63 -20.41 7.70
CA SER A 36 -8.70 -21.09 8.46
C SER A 36 -9.28 -22.26 7.71
N ASN A 37 -9.59 -22.09 6.43
CA ASN A 37 -10.11 -23.17 5.58
C ASN A 37 -9.10 -24.31 5.42
N GLY A 38 -7.82 -23.99 5.21
CA GLY A 38 -6.75 -24.98 5.09
C GLY A 38 -6.57 -25.81 6.37
N VAL A 39 -6.62 -25.17 7.55
CA VAL A 39 -6.56 -25.84 8.86
C VAL A 39 -7.79 -26.76 9.06
N GLU A 40 -8.97 -26.34 8.66
CA GLU A 40 -10.17 -27.17 8.71
C GLU A 40 -10.03 -28.42 7.83
N LEU A 41 -9.56 -28.27 6.59
CA LEU A 41 -9.31 -29.38 5.67
C LEU A 41 -8.28 -30.36 6.24
N LEU A 42 -7.18 -29.88 6.81
CA LEU A 42 -6.18 -30.73 7.49
C LEU A 42 -6.78 -31.49 8.66
N SER A 43 -7.67 -30.87 9.42
CA SER A 43 -8.36 -31.52 10.56
C SER A 43 -9.30 -32.63 10.12
N LEU A 44 -9.98 -32.46 8.98
CA LEU A 44 -10.90 -33.47 8.42
C LEU A 44 -10.17 -34.64 7.76
N ALA A 45 -8.99 -34.39 7.18
CA ALA A 45 -8.23 -35.42 6.47
C ALA A 45 -7.64 -36.51 7.37
N GLY A 46 -7.52 -36.28 8.68
CA GLY A 46 -7.01 -37.25 9.67
C GLY A 46 -5.60 -37.80 9.39
N ALA A 47 -4.90 -37.24 8.43
CA ALA A 47 -3.59 -37.67 7.96
C ALA A 47 -2.48 -36.80 8.51
N ALA A 48 -1.23 -37.32 8.48
CA ALA A 48 -0.06 -36.51 8.77
C ALA A 48 -0.02 -35.28 7.84
N PRO A 49 0.33 -34.08 8.36
CA PRO A 49 0.30 -32.83 7.60
C PRO A 49 1.35 -32.85 6.47
N SER A 50 0.96 -33.37 5.34
CA SER A 50 1.74 -33.37 4.10
C SER A 50 0.75 -33.38 2.93
N GLY A 51 0.76 -32.31 2.12
CA GLY A 51 -0.13 -32.26 0.97
C GLY A 51 -0.48 -30.85 0.55
N PRO A 52 -1.37 -30.70 -0.45
CA PRO A 52 -1.79 -29.43 -1.00
C PRO A 52 -2.39 -28.46 0.06
N GLU A 53 -3.05 -29.01 1.08
CA GLU A 53 -3.70 -28.24 2.14
C GLU A 53 -2.66 -27.53 3.02
N LEU A 54 -1.57 -28.20 3.37
CA LEU A 54 -0.47 -27.59 4.13
C LEU A 54 0.25 -26.52 3.30
N SER A 55 0.43 -26.74 1.99
CA SER A 55 1.00 -25.74 1.08
C SER A 55 0.12 -24.49 1.05
N LEU A 56 -1.20 -24.65 0.93
CA LEU A 56 -2.18 -23.55 0.95
C LEU A 56 -2.08 -22.72 2.24
N VAL A 57 -2.03 -23.40 3.39
CA VAL A 57 -1.86 -22.71 4.69
C VAL A 57 -0.54 -21.95 4.75
N SER A 58 0.57 -22.60 4.35
CA SER A 58 1.89 -22.00 4.38
C SER A 58 2.01 -20.78 3.46
N GLU A 59 1.51 -20.88 2.24
CA GLU A 59 1.48 -19.78 1.26
C GLU A 59 0.62 -18.61 1.75
N SER A 60 -0.56 -18.92 2.32
CA SER A 60 -1.45 -17.90 2.87
C SER A 60 -0.85 -17.19 4.09
N CYS A 61 -0.13 -17.92 4.95
CA CYS A 61 0.62 -17.32 6.05
C CYS A 61 1.72 -16.38 5.53
N ALA A 62 2.48 -16.82 4.54
CA ALA A 62 3.55 -16.01 3.95
C ALA A 62 3.00 -14.73 3.29
N SER A 63 1.85 -14.83 2.59
CA SER A 63 1.16 -13.67 2.02
C SER A 63 0.69 -12.70 3.09
N ALA A 64 0.02 -13.17 4.14
CA ALA A 64 -0.42 -12.32 5.25
C ALA A 64 0.77 -11.60 5.93
N GLU A 65 1.87 -12.32 6.17
CA GLU A 65 3.07 -11.76 6.77
C GLU A 65 3.74 -10.70 5.87
N ALA A 66 3.84 -10.96 4.57
CA ALA A 66 4.40 -10.00 3.61
C ALA A 66 3.58 -8.69 3.60
N ARG A 67 2.24 -8.78 3.55
CA ARG A 67 1.35 -7.62 3.61
C ARG A 67 1.48 -6.85 4.92
N LEU A 68 1.53 -7.52 6.07
CA LEU A 68 1.71 -6.89 7.38
C LEU A 68 3.05 -6.14 7.47
N ARG A 69 4.13 -6.74 6.98
CA ARG A 69 5.45 -6.08 6.96
C ARG A 69 5.47 -4.86 6.06
N PHE A 70 4.85 -4.95 4.87
CA PHE A 70 4.70 -3.84 3.94
C PHE A 70 3.89 -2.70 4.57
N TYR A 71 2.71 -2.99 5.14
CA TYR A 71 1.85 -1.97 5.75
C TYR A 71 2.48 -1.31 6.98
N ARG A 72 3.31 -2.03 7.73
CA ARG A 72 4.08 -1.44 8.83
C ARG A 72 5.02 -0.33 8.36
N LEU A 73 5.54 -0.42 7.13
CA LEU A 73 6.34 0.66 6.52
C LEU A 73 5.45 1.70 5.85
N ALA A 74 4.45 1.29 5.08
CA ALA A 74 3.59 2.21 4.32
C ALA A 74 2.75 3.11 5.24
N PHE A 75 2.16 2.57 6.31
CA PHE A 75 1.27 3.30 7.21
C PHE A 75 1.85 3.57 8.60
N GLY A 76 3.02 3.04 8.90
CA GLY A 76 3.64 3.19 10.21
C GLY A 76 4.19 4.61 10.47
N THR A 77 4.51 4.86 11.74
CA THR A 77 5.15 6.10 12.16
C THR A 77 6.56 6.21 11.60
N GLN A 78 7.00 7.43 11.30
CA GLN A 78 8.38 7.68 10.90
C GLN A 78 9.28 7.69 12.15
N SER A 79 10.12 6.66 12.28
CA SER A 79 11.32 6.77 13.11
C SER A 79 12.44 7.30 12.21
N SER A 80 12.92 8.50 12.48
CA SER A 80 13.84 9.24 11.59
C SER A 80 15.23 8.61 11.42
N ALA A 81 15.57 7.60 12.22
CA ALA A 81 16.91 7.02 12.24
C ALA A 81 16.99 5.64 11.55
N GLU A 82 15.89 5.03 11.17
CA GLU A 82 15.87 3.70 10.56
C GLU A 82 16.16 3.79 9.05
N VAL A 83 17.22 3.10 8.63
CA VAL A 83 17.58 2.93 7.21
C VAL A 83 17.27 1.49 6.81
N ILE A 84 16.52 1.32 5.73
CA ILE A 84 16.08 0.02 5.20
C ILE A 84 17.00 -0.36 4.04
N ALA A 85 17.51 -1.59 4.05
CA ALA A 85 18.38 -2.09 2.99
C ALA A 85 17.61 -2.27 1.67
N ALA A 86 18.26 -1.98 0.54
CA ALA A 86 17.66 -2.06 -0.80
C ALA A 86 16.99 -3.40 -1.08
N GLY A 87 17.66 -4.51 -0.80
CA GLY A 87 17.09 -5.84 -1.01
C GLY A 87 15.88 -6.16 -0.12
N GLU A 88 15.76 -5.53 1.06
CA GLU A 88 14.57 -5.64 1.90
C GLU A 88 13.41 -4.84 1.30
N ILE A 89 13.66 -3.63 0.83
CA ILE A 89 12.65 -2.77 0.17
C ILE A 89 12.06 -3.50 -1.03
N ALA A 90 12.90 -3.99 -1.95
CA ALA A 90 12.48 -4.71 -3.14
C ALA A 90 11.68 -5.98 -2.80
N ARG A 91 12.15 -6.76 -1.81
CA ARG A 91 11.45 -7.97 -1.37
C ARG A 91 10.09 -7.68 -0.76
N LEU A 92 9.95 -6.60 0.02
CA LEU A 92 8.68 -6.21 0.62
C LEU A 92 7.70 -5.69 -0.45
N ALA A 93 8.18 -4.91 -1.44
CA ALA A 93 7.37 -4.46 -2.57
C ALA A 93 6.86 -5.64 -3.41
N ALA A 94 7.74 -6.59 -3.74
CA ALA A 94 7.37 -7.82 -4.46
C ALA A 94 6.39 -8.68 -3.66
N GLY A 95 6.60 -8.84 -2.35
CA GLY A 95 5.70 -9.59 -1.48
C GLY A 95 4.31 -8.98 -1.36
N TYR A 96 4.20 -7.65 -1.39
CA TYR A 96 2.90 -6.97 -1.40
C TYR A 96 2.09 -7.27 -2.67
N LEU A 97 2.75 -7.33 -3.83
CA LEU A 97 2.11 -7.58 -5.12
C LEU A 97 2.00 -9.06 -5.51
N ALA A 98 2.57 -9.98 -4.73
CA ALA A 98 2.67 -11.40 -5.09
C ALA A 98 1.33 -12.05 -5.47
N ASP A 99 0.24 -11.67 -4.78
CA ASP A 99 -1.11 -12.20 -5.03
C ASP A 99 -1.95 -11.28 -5.92
N THR A 100 -1.35 -10.24 -6.50
CA THR A 100 -2.03 -9.33 -7.42
C THR A 100 -1.79 -9.77 -8.88
N ARG A 101 -2.43 -9.06 -9.81
CA ARG A 101 -2.23 -9.27 -11.26
C ARG A 101 -1.25 -8.25 -11.84
N LEU A 102 -0.43 -7.60 -11.00
CA LEU A 102 0.57 -6.64 -11.42
C LEU A 102 1.95 -7.29 -11.49
N ALA A 103 2.61 -7.14 -12.61
CA ALA A 103 4.03 -7.44 -12.74
C ALA A 103 4.84 -6.24 -12.23
N LEU A 104 5.74 -6.46 -11.26
CA LEU A 104 6.59 -5.42 -10.68
C LEU A 104 8.00 -5.46 -11.29
N ASP A 105 8.44 -4.32 -11.77
CA ASP A 105 9.83 -4.02 -12.04
C ASP A 105 10.34 -2.97 -11.05
N TRP A 106 11.23 -3.38 -10.13
CA TRP A 106 11.75 -2.53 -9.05
C TRP A 106 13.23 -2.26 -9.25
N GLU A 107 13.57 -1.05 -9.68
CA GLU A 107 14.95 -0.67 -10.02
C GLU A 107 15.63 0.24 -8.97
N ALA A 108 15.05 0.45 -7.80
CA ALA A 108 15.69 1.20 -6.72
C ALA A 108 16.59 0.26 -5.91
N ASP A 109 17.91 0.42 -6.03
CA ASP A 109 18.94 -0.46 -5.48
C ASP A 109 19.75 0.15 -4.32
N GLU A 110 19.25 1.24 -3.73
CA GLU A 110 19.89 1.94 -2.60
C GLU A 110 19.20 1.69 -1.27
N ALA A 111 19.99 1.69 -0.19
CA ALA A 111 19.43 1.69 1.17
C ALA A 111 18.85 3.07 1.49
N LEU A 112 17.63 3.13 2.05
CA LEU A 112 16.87 4.36 2.19
C LEU A 112 16.37 4.59 3.60
N PRO A 113 16.28 5.85 4.05
CA PRO A 113 15.55 6.21 5.25
C PRO A 113 14.11 5.72 5.18
N ARG A 114 13.57 5.26 6.31
CA ARG A 114 12.20 4.75 6.42
C ARG A 114 11.15 5.68 5.78
N GLY A 115 11.29 7.01 5.95
CA GLY A 115 10.38 7.98 5.36
C GLY A 115 10.38 7.98 3.84
N GLU A 116 11.53 7.74 3.21
CA GLU A 116 11.65 7.60 1.76
C GLU A 116 10.98 6.31 1.28
N VAL A 117 11.21 5.19 1.99
CA VAL A 117 10.55 3.92 1.68
C VAL A 117 9.03 4.03 1.79
N GLN A 118 8.54 4.75 2.81
CA GLN A 118 7.12 5.01 2.98
C GLN A 118 6.51 5.70 1.75
N LEU A 119 7.16 6.73 1.21
CA LEU A 119 6.69 7.44 0.02
C LEU A 119 6.64 6.51 -1.20
N GLY A 120 7.69 5.71 -1.43
CA GLY A 120 7.74 4.75 -2.53
C GLY A 120 6.65 3.67 -2.44
N PHE A 121 6.42 3.14 -1.23
CA PHE A 121 5.38 2.12 -1.00
C PHE A 121 3.97 2.68 -1.18
N LEU A 122 3.71 3.88 -0.69
CA LEU A 122 2.42 4.54 -0.91
C LEU A 122 2.18 4.86 -2.40
N ALA A 123 3.23 5.26 -3.13
CA ALA A 123 3.13 5.49 -4.58
C ALA A 123 2.85 4.18 -5.34
N LEU A 124 3.47 3.05 -4.94
CA LEU A 124 3.17 1.72 -5.47
C LEU A 124 1.72 1.32 -5.20
N MET A 125 1.19 1.57 -4.00
CA MET A 125 -0.21 1.30 -3.66
C MET A 125 -1.18 2.13 -4.52
N CYS A 126 -0.87 3.39 -4.80
CA CYS A 126 -1.66 4.22 -5.70
C CYS A 126 -1.71 3.62 -7.13
N ALA A 127 -0.59 3.08 -7.61
CA ALA A 127 -0.54 2.41 -8.91
C ALA A 127 -1.35 1.10 -8.92
N ASP A 128 -1.25 0.30 -7.86
CA ASP A 128 -2.05 -0.93 -7.69
C ASP A 128 -3.55 -0.62 -7.69
N ALA A 129 -3.99 0.35 -6.90
CA ALA A 129 -5.39 0.78 -6.86
C ALA A 129 -5.90 1.30 -8.21
N ALA A 130 -5.02 1.90 -9.02
CA ALA A 130 -5.35 2.42 -10.34
C ALA A 130 -5.47 1.34 -11.42
N LEU A 131 -4.95 0.14 -11.20
CA LEU A 131 -4.92 -0.96 -12.17
C LEU A 131 -5.71 -2.20 -11.70
N PRO A 132 -7.02 -2.12 -11.50
CA PRO A 132 -7.83 -3.18 -10.89
C PRO A 132 -7.90 -4.47 -11.72
N ARG A 133 -7.50 -4.42 -12.99
CA ARG A 133 -7.42 -5.60 -13.87
C ARG A 133 -6.00 -6.11 -14.08
N GLY A 134 -5.04 -5.58 -13.29
CA GLY A 134 -3.63 -5.90 -13.41
C GLY A 134 -2.95 -5.14 -14.54
N GLY A 135 -1.68 -5.49 -14.78
CA GLY A 135 -0.82 -4.82 -15.74
C GLY A 135 0.65 -4.93 -15.34
N ALA A 136 1.43 -3.92 -15.67
CA ALA A 136 2.83 -3.79 -15.28
C ALA A 136 3.05 -2.48 -14.53
N VAL A 137 3.93 -2.50 -13.54
CA VAL A 137 4.38 -1.33 -12.80
C VAL A 137 5.89 -1.35 -12.69
N GLN A 138 6.51 -0.24 -13.09
CA GLN A 138 7.94 0.02 -12.92
C GLN A 138 8.12 1.10 -11.85
N VAL A 139 9.02 0.84 -10.91
CA VAL A 139 9.37 1.77 -9.85
C VAL A 139 10.86 2.05 -9.89
N THR A 140 11.21 3.29 -10.16
CA THR A 140 12.60 3.76 -10.19
C THR A 140 12.81 4.89 -9.19
N ARG A 141 14.06 5.16 -8.88
CA ARG A 141 14.43 6.32 -8.04
C ARG A 141 15.55 7.11 -8.70
N ALA A 142 15.28 8.38 -8.97
CA ALA A 142 16.24 9.28 -9.60
C ALA A 142 16.13 10.70 -9.03
N GLY A 143 17.25 11.37 -8.82
CA GLY A 143 17.29 12.72 -8.28
C GLY A 143 16.65 12.85 -6.90
N GLY A 144 16.65 11.78 -6.09
CA GLY A 144 16.01 11.75 -4.78
C GLY A 144 14.48 11.64 -4.81
N ARG A 145 13.88 11.40 -5.98
CA ARG A 145 12.42 11.24 -6.18
C ARG A 145 12.08 9.84 -6.65
N TRP A 146 10.93 9.38 -6.23
CA TRP A 146 10.32 8.16 -6.75
C TRP A 146 9.59 8.44 -8.06
N HIS A 147 9.77 7.55 -9.03
CA HIS A 147 9.07 7.55 -10.30
C HIS A 147 8.38 6.20 -10.45
N VAL A 148 7.07 6.23 -10.53
CA VAL A 148 6.22 5.06 -10.73
C VAL A 148 5.53 5.21 -12.06
N ALA A 149 5.85 4.32 -13.01
CA ALA A 149 5.17 4.20 -14.29
C ALA A 149 4.37 2.90 -14.28
N ALA A 150 3.11 2.95 -14.70
CA ALA A 150 2.30 1.75 -14.72
C ALA A 150 1.36 1.76 -15.93
N GLU A 151 1.08 0.57 -16.46
CA GLU A 151 0.18 0.38 -17.59
C GLU A 151 -0.66 -0.89 -17.42
N GLY A 152 -1.85 -0.89 -17.99
CA GLY A 152 -2.73 -2.04 -17.90
C GLY A 152 -3.93 -1.96 -18.84
N PRO A 153 -4.77 -3.01 -18.86
CA PRO A 153 -5.94 -3.08 -19.74
C PRO A 153 -6.97 -1.96 -19.46
N ARG A 154 -7.01 -1.48 -18.22
CA ARG A 154 -7.95 -0.45 -17.77
C ARG A 154 -7.35 0.33 -16.61
N LEU A 155 -7.37 1.64 -16.72
CA LEU A 155 -7.04 2.56 -15.63
C LEU A 155 -8.31 2.99 -14.87
N ALA A 156 -8.29 2.91 -13.54
CA ALA A 156 -9.28 3.50 -12.64
C ALA A 156 -8.72 4.84 -12.15
N ALA A 157 -9.14 5.94 -12.79
CA ALA A 157 -8.63 7.26 -12.48
C ALA A 157 -9.80 8.18 -12.10
N ASP A 158 -10.22 8.12 -10.83
CA ASP A 158 -11.16 9.08 -10.27
C ASP A 158 -10.41 10.40 -9.98
N PRO A 159 -10.77 11.53 -10.66
CA PRO A 159 -10.07 12.79 -10.47
C PRO A 159 -10.09 13.29 -9.03
N ALA A 160 -11.17 13.04 -8.27
CA ALA A 160 -11.30 13.48 -6.88
C ALA A 160 -10.33 12.73 -5.97
N VAL A 161 -10.10 11.45 -6.22
CA VAL A 161 -9.13 10.62 -5.50
C VAL A 161 -7.70 11.06 -5.83
N TRP A 162 -7.38 11.23 -7.11
CA TRP A 162 -6.04 11.65 -7.54
C TRP A 162 -5.69 13.08 -7.09
N ALA A 163 -6.67 13.96 -6.95
CA ALA A 163 -6.47 15.31 -6.42
C ALA A 163 -5.92 15.31 -4.98
N GLN A 164 -6.18 14.25 -4.19
CA GLN A 164 -5.66 14.10 -2.83
C GLN A 164 -4.12 14.06 -2.77
N LEU A 165 -3.46 13.66 -3.85
CA LEU A 165 -2.00 13.64 -3.93
C LEU A 165 -1.38 15.05 -3.83
N SER A 166 -1.99 16.03 -4.48
CA SER A 166 -1.45 17.40 -4.56
C SER A 166 -2.14 18.40 -3.64
N ALA A 167 -3.36 18.11 -3.22
CA ALA A 167 -4.19 18.90 -2.32
C ALA A 167 -4.91 17.98 -1.33
N PRO A 168 -4.20 17.42 -0.33
CA PRO A 168 -4.81 16.56 0.66
C PRO A 168 -5.95 17.28 1.37
N GLY A 169 -7.14 16.69 1.31
CA GLY A 169 -8.35 17.19 1.94
C GLY A 169 -8.83 16.31 3.09
N PRO A 170 -10.05 16.49 3.56
CA PRO A 170 -10.63 15.63 4.58
C PRO A 170 -10.77 14.18 4.07
N ALA A 171 -10.65 13.22 4.98
CA ALA A 171 -10.76 11.80 4.69
C ALA A 171 -12.19 11.37 4.30
N GLY A 172 -13.20 12.19 4.64
CA GLY A 172 -14.60 11.88 4.38
C GLY A 172 -14.90 11.68 2.88
N GLY A 173 -15.57 10.58 2.57
CA GLY A 173 -15.96 10.23 1.19
C GLY A 173 -14.96 9.33 0.46
N LEU A 174 -13.76 9.07 0.99
CA LEU A 174 -12.83 8.09 0.45
C LEU A 174 -13.23 6.67 0.86
N ALA A 175 -13.10 5.72 -0.06
CA ALA A 175 -13.14 4.31 0.28
C ALA A 175 -11.82 3.89 0.99
N PRO A 176 -11.82 2.85 1.83
CA PRO A 176 -10.58 2.33 2.42
C PRO A 176 -9.49 2.01 1.39
N SER A 177 -9.88 1.51 0.21
CA SER A 177 -8.97 1.23 -0.92
C SER A 177 -8.44 2.47 -1.66
N GLN A 178 -8.66 3.65 -1.12
CA GLN A 178 -8.23 4.95 -1.67
C GLN A 178 -7.43 5.76 -0.64
N VAL A 179 -7.26 5.23 0.58
CA VAL A 179 -6.60 5.96 1.66
C VAL A 179 -5.14 6.29 1.35
N GLU A 180 -4.48 5.46 0.55
CA GLU A 180 -3.10 5.65 0.12
C GLU A 180 -2.89 6.96 -0.62
N PHE A 181 -3.85 7.43 -1.41
CA PHE A 181 -3.76 8.71 -2.14
C PHE A 181 -3.71 9.90 -1.19
N LEU A 182 -4.62 9.94 -0.23
CA LEU A 182 -4.63 10.97 0.81
C LEU A 182 -3.36 10.88 1.66
N PHE A 183 -2.99 9.68 2.10
CA PHE A 183 -1.86 9.52 3.00
C PHE A 183 -0.53 9.84 2.31
N LEU A 184 -0.36 9.48 1.03
CA LEU A 184 0.80 9.88 0.23
C LEU A 184 0.89 11.40 0.11
N GLY A 185 -0.23 12.09 -0.21
CA GLY A 185 -0.27 13.55 -0.27
C GLY A 185 0.16 14.21 1.04
N LEU A 186 -0.37 13.74 2.18
CA LEU A 186 0.00 14.23 3.52
C LEU A 186 1.48 13.98 3.83
N ARG A 187 1.99 12.78 3.53
CA ARG A 187 3.41 12.43 3.81
C ARG A 187 4.38 13.18 2.91
N ALA A 188 4.04 13.36 1.63
CA ALA A 188 4.83 14.15 0.70
C ALA A 188 4.87 15.63 1.12
N ALA A 189 3.73 16.22 1.48
CA ALA A 189 3.66 17.59 1.97
C ALA A 189 4.50 17.77 3.24
N ALA A 190 4.46 16.84 4.20
CA ALA A 190 5.29 16.85 5.39
C ALA A 190 6.80 16.75 5.08
N ALA A 191 7.17 16.12 3.96
CA ALA A 191 8.54 16.06 3.44
C ALA A 191 8.92 17.27 2.53
N GLY A 192 8.06 18.28 2.41
CA GLY A 192 8.26 19.43 1.53
C GLY A 192 8.17 19.10 0.04
N ARG A 193 7.50 18.02 -0.32
CA ARG A 193 7.33 17.53 -1.70
C ARG A 193 5.89 17.68 -2.17
N ARG A 194 5.73 17.79 -3.47
CA ARG A 194 4.42 17.75 -4.12
C ARG A 194 4.42 16.62 -5.14
N PRO A 195 3.55 15.61 -4.98
CA PRO A 195 3.40 14.57 -5.99
C PRO A 195 2.86 15.15 -7.29
N GLU A 196 3.37 14.62 -8.40
CA GLU A 196 2.95 14.96 -9.75
C GLU A 196 2.44 13.69 -10.44
N SER A 197 1.25 13.74 -11.01
CA SER A 197 0.68 12.59 -11.72
C SER A 197 0.27 12.95 -13.14
N ARG A 198 0.50 12.04 -14.07
CA ARG A 198 -0.01 12.07 -15.44
C ARG A 198 -0.83 10.79 -15.65
N LEU A 199 -2.06 10.95 -16.07
CA LEU A 199 -2.98 9.86 -16.33
C LEU A 199 -3.31 9.85 -17.82
N GLY A 200 -3.01 8.73 -18.48
CA GLY A 200 -3.44 8.45 -19.84
C GLY A 200 -4.72 7.61 -19.86
N GLU A 201 -5.02 7.01 -20.97
CA GLU A 201 -6.17 6.11 -21.11
C GLU A 201 -5.92 4.75 -20.44
N ARG A 202 -4.68 4.25 -20.52
CA ARG A 202 -4.28 2.92 -20.05
C ARG A 202 -2.97 2.92 -19.27
N ASP A 203 -2.35 4.09 -19.12
CA ASP A 203 -1.06 4.29 -18.46
C ASP A 203 -1.14 5.42 -17.43
N LEU A 204 -0.25 5.37 -16.47
CA LEU A 204 -0.04 6.44 -15.51
C LEU A 204 1.46 6.64 -15.24
N ALA A 205 1.80 7.85 -14.86
CA ALA A 205 3.10 8.18 -14.27
C ALA A 205 2.86 9.01 -13.01
N LEU A 206 3.52 8.63 -11.91
CA LEU A 206 3.47 9.31 -10.62
C LEU A 206 4.91 9.59 -10.18
N THR A 207 5.19 10.84 -9.82
CA THR A 207 6.50 11.26 -9.29
C THR A 207 6.32 11.87 -7.90
N VAL A 208 7.14 11.43 -6.93
CA VAL A 208 7.05 11.88 -5.52
C VAL A 208 8.40 12.31 -4.97
#